data_0f7ec910edfd0e48d71bf3d1758e69cc
#
_entry.id   0f7ec910edfd0e48d71bf3d1758e69cc
#
_cell.length_a   1.000
_cell.length_b   1.000
_cell.length_c   1.000
_cell.angle_alpha   90.00
_cell.angle_beta   90.00
_cell.angle_gamma   90.00
#
_symmetry.space_group_name_H-M   'P 1'
#
loop_
_entity.id
_entity.type
_entity.pdbx_description
1 polymer ?
#
loop_
_entity_poly.entity_id
_entity_poly.type
_entity_poly.pdbx_seq_one_letter_code
_entity_poly.pdbx_strand_id
1 'polypeptide(L)'
;VTGLLRKTLVSYNILNFWLVGYSLGGRVAMMAACQELAGLCGVVVEGGHPGLQNAEQRAERQRSDRQWAQRFRTEPLTAVFADWYQQPVFASLNDDQRRELVALRSNNNGATLAAMLEATSLAVQPDLRANLSARTFAFYYLCGERDSKFRALAAELAADCHVIPRAGHNAHRENPACVIASLAQILRF
;
A
#
# COMPACT_ATOMS: atom_id res chain seq x y z
N VAL A 1 7.05 -12.77 -0.45
CA VAL A 1 6.68 -11.94 0.72
C VAL A 1 5.63 -12.64 1.57
N THR A 2 4.49 -13.07 1.00
CA THR A 2 3.39 -13.71 1.75
C THR A 2 3.80 -15.01 2.46
N GLY A 3 4.64 -15.83 1.82
CA GLY A 3 5.18 -17.05 2.44
C GLY A 3 6.07 -16.76 3.66
N LEU A 4 6.81 -15.64 3.66
CA LEU A 4 7.60 -15.22 4.82
C LEU A 4 6.68 -14.75 5.95
N LEU A 5 5.65 -13.96 5.65
CA LEU A 5 4.65 -13.54 6.63
C LEU A 5 4.03 -14.75 7.34
N ARG A 6 3.59 -15.76 6.58
CA ARG A 6 3.04 -16.99 7.15
C ARG A 6 4.04 -17.71 8.09
N LYS A 7 5.30 -17.83 7.66
CA LYS A 7 6.35 -18.44 8.51
C LYS A 7 6.55 -17.65 9.81
N THR A 8 6.54 -16.31 9.72
CA THR A 8 6.66 -15.44 10.91
C THR A 8 5.49 -15.63 11.87
N LEU A 9 4.24 -15.62 11.38
CA LEU A 9 3.05 -15.85 12.21
C LEU A 9 3.14 -17.19 12.96
N VAL A 10 3.55 -18.24 12.27
CA VAL A 10 3.74 -19.57 12.88
C VAL A 10 4.88 -19.56 13.91
N SER A 11 6.03 -18.95 13.58
CA SER A 11 7.19 -18.94 14.48
C SER A 11 6.95 -18.19 15.80
N TYR A 12 6.06 -17.20 15.80
CA TYR A 12 5.65 -16.45 17.00
C TYR A 12 4.36 -16.97 17.62
N ASN A 13 3.82 -18.11 17.15
CA ASN A 13 2.58 -18.71 17.62
C ASN A 13 1.40 -17.72 17.64
N ILE A 14 1.28 -16.90 16.59
CA ILE A 14 0.19 -15.92 16.45
C ILE A 14 -1.03 -16.64 15.90
N LEU A 15 -2.04 -16.86 16.77
CA LEU A 15 -3.22 -17.66 16.44
C LEU A 15 -4.36 -16.85 15.85
N ASN A 16 -4.51 -15.59 16.28
CA ASN A 16 -5.52 -14.66 15.76
C ASN A 16 -4.87 -13.30 15.50
N PHE A 17 -5.15 -12.72 14.33
CA PHE A 17 -4.50 -11.47 13.94
C PHE A 17 -5.31 -10.68 12.91
N TRP A 18 -5.03 -9.40 12.84
CA TRP A 18 -5.42 -8.50 11.77
C TRP A 18 -4.20 -8.15 10.91
N LEU A 19 -4.41 -8.02 9.61
CA LEU A 19 -3.41 -7.44 8.72
C LEU A 19 -3.76 -5.98 8.46
N VAL A 20 -2.86 -5.10 8.82
CA VAL A 20 -2.98 -3.66 8.53
C VAL A 20 -1.84 -3.26 7.61
N GLY A 21 -2.15 -2.66 6.46
CA GLY A 21 -1.11 -2.32 5.49
C GLY A 21 -1.40 -1.06 4.70
N TYR A 22 -0.35 -0.23 4.53
CA TYR A 22 -0.37 0.96 3.70
C TYR A 22 0.25 0.71 2.34
N SER A 23 -0.39 1.17 1.26
CA SER A 23 0.11 1.17 -0.12
C SER A 23 0.66 -0.20 -0.53
N LEU A 24 1.98 -0.39 -0.67
CA LEU A 24 2.61 -1.70 -0.92
C LEU A 24 2.29 -2.70 0.21
N GLY A 25 2.33 -2.27 1.47
CA GLY A 25 1.93 -3.10 2.62
C GLY A 25 0.48 -3.56 2.53
N GLY A 26 -0.43 -2.69 2.08
CA GLY A 26 -1.82 -3.03 1.81
C GLY A 26 -1.98 -4.07 0.69
N ARG A 27 -1.16 -3.98 -0.36
CA ARG A 27 -1.10 -4.97 -1.44
C ARG A 27 -0.64 -6.34 -0.92
N VAL A 28 0.39 -6.35 -0.08
CA VAL A 28 0.88 -7.58 0.57
C VAL A 28 -0.17 -8.17 1.50
N ALA A 29 -0.87 -7.35 2.28
CA ALA A 29 -1.95 -7.78 3.17
C ALA A 29 -3.10 -8.44 2.39
N MET A 30 -3.57 -7.80 1.30
CA MET A 30 -4.60 -8.38 0.43
C MET A 30 -4.14 -9.69 -0.21
N MET A 31 -2.92 -9.75 -0.76
CA MET A 31 -2.36 -10.96 -1.36
C MET A 31 -2.22 -12.10 -0.34
N ALA A 32 -1.83 -11.80 0.89
CA ALA A 32 -1.72 -12.78 1.96
C ALA A 32 -3.09 -13.28 2.40
N ALA A 33 -4.05 -12.39 2.58
CA ALA A 33 -5.42 -12.74 2.97
C ALA A 33 -6.13 -13.64 1.95
N CYS A 34 -5.88 -13.43 0.66
CA CYS A 34 -6.39 -14.30 -0.41
C CYS A 34 -5.76 -15.71 -0.44
N GLN A 35 -4.82 -16.03 0.46
CA GLN A 35 -4.19 -17.36 0.58
C GLN A 35 -4.74 -18.17 1.79
N GLU A 36 -5.91 -17.80 2.30
CA GLU A 36 -6.59 -18.51 3.40
C GLU A 36 -5.69 -18.73 4.62
N LEU A 37 -5.22 -17.63 5.22
CA LEU A 37 -4.41 -17.67 6.42
C LEU A 37 -5.27 -18.05 7.64
N ALA A 38 -4.94 -19.17 8.29
CA ALA A 38 -5.57 -19.57 9.53
C ALA A 38 -5.39 -18.49 10.62
N GLY A 39 -6.47 -18.13 11.30
CA GLY A 39 -6.48 -17.10 12.34
C GLY A 39 -6.60 -15.67 11.86
N LEU A 40 -6.76 -15.44 10.55
CA LEU A 40 -7.01 -14.10 10.02
C LEU A 40 -8.41 -13.61 10.42
N CYS A 41 -8.48 -12.59 11.26
CA CYS A 41 -9.73 -11.95 11.68
C CYS A 41 -10.22 -10.92 10.68
N GLY A 42 -9.29 -10.20 10.05
CA GLY A 42 -9.63 -9.19 9.06
C GLY A 42 -8.42 -8.46 8.48
N VAL A 43 -8.70 -7.61 7.51
CA VAL A 43 -7.69 -6.81 6.80
C VAL A 43 -8.11 -5.36 6.77
N VAL A 44 -7.18 -4.48 7.08
CA VAL A 44 -7.33 -3.03 6.91
C VAL A 44 -6.28 -2.55 5.91
N VAL A 45 -6.73 -1.96 4.81
CA VAL A 45 -5.87 -1.48 3.73
C VAL A 45 -5.95 0.04 3.66
N GLU A 46 -4.82 0.71 3.75
CA GLU A 46 -4.71 2.13 3.42
C GLU A 46 -4.09 2.28 2.02
N GLY A 47 -4.86 2.73 1.04
CA GLY A 47 -4.36 3.07 -0.29
C GLY A 47 -3.69 1.92 -1.06
N GLY A 48 -4.09 0.66 -0.86
CA GLY A 48 -3.52 -0.50 -1.55
C GLY A 48 -4.27 -0.83 -2.85
N HIS A 49 -3.56 -1.06 -3.95
CA HIS A 49 -4.16 -1.39 -5.25
C HIS A 49 -4.43 -2.90 -5.38
N PRO A 50 -5.63 -3.36 -5.80
CA PRO A 50 -5.96 -4.78 -5.87
C PRO A 50 -5.30 -5.54 -7.04
N GLY A 51 -4.65 -4.85 -7.95
CA GLY A 51 -4.03 -5.41 -9.17
C GLY A 51 -4.51 -4.67 -10.43
N LEU A 52 -3.74 -4.78 -11.51
CA LEU A 52 -4.09 -4.21 -12.81
C LEU A 52 -4.86 -5.24 -13.63
N GLN A 53 -5.90 -4.78 -14.35
CA GLN A 53 -6.82 -5.67 -15.05
C GLN A 53 -6.35 -6.04 -16.46
N ASN A 54 -5.70 -5.11 -17.17
CA ASN A 54 -5.34 -5.35 -18.56
C ASN A 54 -3.82 -5.39 -18.82
N ALA A 55 -3.42 -5.99 -19.94
CA ALA A 55 -2.02 -6.18 -20.31
C ALA A 55 -1.31 -4.86 -20.64
N GLU A 56 -2.01 -3.88 -21.20
CA GLU A 56 -1.42 -2.59 -21.54
C GLU A 56 -1.02 -1.80 -20.30
N GLN A 57 -1.91 -1.70 -19.31
CA GLN A 57 -1.61 -1.08 -18.01
C GLN A 57 -0.46 -1.79 -17.31
N ARG A 58 -0.38 -3.12 -17.39
CA ARG A 58 0.73 -3.90 -16.82
C ARG A 58 2.05 -3.57 -17.52
N ALA A 59 2.05 -3.52 -18.86
CA ALA A 59 3.25 -3.19 -19.63
C ALA A 59 3.73 -1.76 -19.36
N GLU A 60 2.82 -0.79 -19.30
CA GLU A 60 3.14 0.59 -18.96
C GLU A 60 3.71 0.70 -17.54
N ARG A 61 3.04 0.09 -16.57
CA ARG A 61 3.52 0.06 -15.19
C ARG A 61 4.90 -0.59 -15.07
N GLN A 62 5.15 -1.66 -15.78
CA GLN A 62 6.44 -2.32 -15.77
C GLN A 62 7.55 -1.43 -16.33
N ARG A 63 7.27 -0.69 -17.42
CA ARG A 63 8.22 0.29 -17.97
C ARG A 63 8.54 1.40 -16.96
N SER A 64 7.50 1.96 -16.35
CA SER A 64 7.65 3.00 -15.34
C SER A 64 8.47 2.52 -14.13
N ASP A 65 8.14 1.35 -13.57
CA ASP A 65 8.84 0.81 -12.40
C ASP A 65 10.31 0.50 -12.72
N ARG A 66 10.63 0.03 -13.94
CA ARG A 66 12.03 -0.17 -14.38
C ARG A 66 12.80 1.15 -14.50
N GLN A 67 12.17 2.21 -15.00
CA GLN A 67 12.80 3.54 -15.06
C GLN A 67 13.12 4.05 -13.67
N TRP A 68 12.17 3.97 -12.73
CA TRP A 68 12.42 4.35 -11.35
C TRP A 68 13.50 3.48 -10.68
N ALA A 69 13.46 2.17 -10.90
CA ALA A 69 14.47 1.25 -10.38
C ALA A 69 15.87 1.59 -10.89
N GLN A 70 16.00 1.94 -12.18
CA GLN A 70 17.28 2.39 -12.74
C GLN A 70 17.76 3.68 -12.08
N ARG A 71 16.89 4.66 -11.90
CA ARG A 71 17.21 5.91 -11.22
C ARG A 71 17.68 5.66 -9.77
N PHE A 72 16.97 4.81 -9.02
CA PHE A 72 17.37 4.43 -7.66
C PHE A 72 18.76 3.77 -7.60
N ARG A 73 19.19 3.06 -8.67
CA ARG A 73 20.52 2.44 -8.72
C ARG A 73 21.64 3.43 -9.03
N THR A 74 21.36 4.46 -9.81
CA THR A 74 22.41 5.25 -10.48
C THR A 74 22.45 6.72 -10.09
N GLU A 75 21.37 7.26 -9.52
CA GLU A 75 21.27 8.67 -9.17
C GLU A 75 21.32 8.89 -7.64
N PRO A 76 21.66 10.09 -7.16
CA PRO A 76 21.56 10.44 -5.75
C PRO A 76 20.13 10.30 -5.25
N LEU A 77 19.90 9.57 -4.16
CA LEU A 77 18.57 9.25 -3.65
C LEU A 77 17.75 10.50 -3.31
N THR A 78 18.40 11.59 -2.88
CA THR A 78 17.72 12.87 -2.63
C THR A 78 17.04 13.42 -3.88
N ALA A 79 17.72 13.36 -5.04
CA ALA A 79 17.16 13.80 -6.30
C ALA A 79 16.02 12.86 -6.75
N VAL A 80 16.25 11.56 -6.69
CA VAL A 80 15.22 10.57 -7.08
C VAL A 80 13.96 10.71 -6.23
N PHE A 81 14.09 10.86 -4.90
CA PHE A 81 12.93 11.02 -4.04
C PHE A 81 12.26 12.40 -4.18
N ALA A 82 13.00 13.46 -4.51
CA ALA A 82 12.41 14.75 -4.81
C ALA A 82 11.42 14.64 -6.00
N ASP A 83 11.81 13.92 -7.05
CA ASP A 83 10.93 13.67 -8.19
C ASP A 83 9.84 12.64 -7.88
N TRP A 84 10.16 11.58 -7.12
CA TRP A 84 9.20 10.56 -6.72
C TRP A 84 7.97 11.14 -6.02
N TYR A 85 8.19 12.09 -5.12
CA TYR A 85 7.11 12.75 -4.38
C TYR A 85 6.37 13.83 -5.17
N GLN A 86 6.73 14.09 -6.44
CA GLN A 86 5.95 14.91 -7.37
C GLN A 86 4.89 14.09 -8.14
N GLN A 87 4.89 12.76 -8.01
CA GLN A 87 3.88 11.94 -8.68
C GLN A 87 2.46 12.32 -8.21
N PRO A 88 1.43 12.20 -9.10
CA PRO A 88 0.05 12.62 -8.78
C PRO A 88 -0.53 11.99 -7.52
N VAL A 89 -0.11 10.78 -7.16
CA VAL A 89 -0.55 10.10 -5.94
C VAL A 89 -0.17 10.86 -4.65
N PHE A 90 0.85 11.72 -4.71
CA PHE A 90 1.33 12.54 -3.60
C PHE A 90 0.94 14.02 -3.71
N ALA A 91 -0.02 14.36 -4.59
CA ALA A 91 -0.41 15.75 -4.84
C ALA A 91 -0.96 16.48 -3.61
N SER A 92 -1.47 15.75 -2.61
CA SER A 92 -1.98 16.32 -1.35
C SER A 92 -0.90 16.82 -0.39
N LEU A 93 0.34 16.36 -0.55
CA LEU A 93 1.45 16.75 0.30
C LEU A 93 1.87 18.20 0.00
N ASN A 94 2.11 18.97 1.06
CA ASN A 94 2.76 20.28 0.94
C ASN A 94 4.29 20.13 0.82
N ASP A 95 4.99 21.24 0.59
CA ASP A 95 6.43 21.23 0.35
C ASP A 95 7.24 20.80 1.59
N ASP A 96 6.78 21.14 2.79
CA ASP A 96 7.43 20.71 4.04
C ASP A 96 7.34 19.19 4.22
N GLN A 97 6.14 18.64 4.03
CA GLN A 97 5.90 17.20 4.09
C GLN A 97 6.73 16.44 3.04
N ARG A 98 6.84 16.98 1.82
CA ARG A 98 7.70 16.39 0.78
C ARG A 98 9.17 16.42 1.21
N ARG A 99 9.67 17.56 1.70
CA ARG A 99 11.06 17.68 2.18
C ARG A 99 11.38 16.68 3.30
N GLU A 100 10.50 16.54 4.27
CA GLU A 100 10.65 15.55 5.33
C GLU A 100 10.73 14.12 4.81
N LEU A 101 9.85 13.76 3.87
CA LEU A 101 9.84 12.43 3.25
C LEU A 101 11.10 12.18 2.43
N VAL A 102 11.56 13.15 1.66
CA VAL A 102 12.82 13.05 0.91
C VAL A 102 13.99 12.83 1.87
N ALA A 103 14.11 13.63 2.94
CA ALA A 103 15.17 13.47 3.92
C ALA A 103 15.16 12.09 4.58
N LEU A 104 13.97 11.64 5.02
CA LEU A 104 13.79 10.32 5.64
C LEU A 104 14.17 9.17 4.71
N ARG A 105 13.69 9.21 3.47
CA ARG A 105 13.83 8.10 2.52
C ARG A 105 15.20 8.04 1.86
N SER A 106 15.91 9.17 1.78
CA SER A 106 17.25 9.23 1.21
C SER A 106 18.33 8.47 2.02
N ASN A 107 18.00 8.05 3.24
CA ASN A 107 18.87 7.20 4.07
C ASN A 107 18.81 5.71 3.70
N ASN A 108 18.02 5.33 2.70
CA ASN A 108 17.90 3.94 2.24
C ASN A 108 19.06 3.57 1.30
N ASN A 109 19.13 2.28 0.95
CA ASN A 109 20.06 1.78 -0.08
C ASN A 109 19.34 1.73 -1.43
N GLY A 110 19.87 2.44 -2.43
CA GLY A 110 19.23 2.57 -3.75
C GLY A 110 19.11 1.25 -4.50
N ALA A 111 20.14 0.39 -4.42
CA ALA A 111 20.09 -0.93 -5.07
C ALA A 111 18.99 -1.83 -4.46
N THR A 112 18.83 -1.79 -3.13
CA THR A 112 17.78 -2.52 -2.43
C THR A 112 16.38 -1.98 -2.78
N LEU A 113 16.22 -0.65 -2.86
CA LEU A 113 14.96 -0.02 -3.29
C LEU A 113 14.59 -0.43 -4.72
N ALA A 114 15.55 -0.42 -5.63
CA ALA A 114 15.33 -0.82 -7.01
C ALA A 114 14.93 -2.29 -7.12
N ALA A 115 15.63 -3.20 -6.43
CA ALA A 115 15.30 -4.62 -6.41
C ALA A 115 13.90 -4.86 -5.81
N MET A 116 13.57 -4.17 -4.72
CA MET A 116 12.23 -4.24 -4.12
C MET A 116 11.15 -3.75 -5.09
N LEU A 117 11.36 -2.61 -5.75
CA LEU A 117 10.39 -2.03 -6.69
C LEU A 117 10.09 -2.97 -7.86
N GLU A 118 11.12 -3.60 -8.43
CA GLU A 118 10.97 -4.57 -9.51
C GLU A 118 10.28 -5.86 -9.04
N ALA A 119 10.72 -6.42 -7.90
CA ALA A 119 10.17 -7.65 -7.34
C ALA A 119 8.72 -7.51 -6.87
N THR A 120 8.30 -6.32 -6.50
CA THR A 120 6.95 -6.01 -6.00
C THR A 120 6.16 -5.10 -6.92
N SER A 121 6.56 -4.99 -8.19
CA SER A 121 5.84 -4.16 -9.17
C SER A 121 4.36 -4.53 -9.22
N LEU A 122 3.50 -3.51 -9.33
CA LEU A 122 2.08 -3.73 -9.55
C LEU A 122 1.80 -4.46 -10.88
N ALA A 123 2.72 -4.38 -11.82
CA ALA A 123 2.63 -5.07 -13.12
C ALA A 123 2.65 -6.60 -13.00
N VAL A 124 3.32 -7.14 -11.97
CA VAL A 124 3.42 -8.60 -11.74
C VAL A 124 2.45 -9.11 -10.68
N GLN A 125 1.73 -8.20 -10.03
CA GLN A 125 0.71 -8.58 -9.06
C GLN A 125 -0.52 -9.17 -9.78
N PRO A 126 -1.07 -10.30 -9.31
CA PRO A 126 -2.36 -10.78 -9.82
C PRO A 126 -3.48 -9.78 -9.50
N ASP A 127 -4.52 -9.78 -10.30
CA ASP A 127 -5.75 -9.07 -9.97
C ASP A 127 -6.49 -9.83 -8.87
N LEU A 128 -6.69 -9.18 -7.72
CA LEU A 128 -7.27 -9.78 -6.53
C LEU A 128 -8.79 -9.54 -6.39
N ARG A 129 -9.42 -8.84 -7.34
CA ARG A 129 -10.83 -8.44 -7.21
C ARG A 129 -11.77 -9.63 -7.00
N ALA A 130 -11.62 -10.68 -7.78
CA ALA A 130 -12.44 -11.89 -7.65
C ALA A 130 -12.25 -12.56 -6.28
N ASN A 131 -11.01 -12.69 -5.82
CA ASN A 131 -10.73 -13.28 -4.51
C ASN A 131 -11.26 -12.41 -3.36
N LEU A 132 -11.10 -11.09 -3.46
CA LEU A 132 -11.62 -10.16 -2.47
C LEU A 132 -13.15 -10.10 -2.45
N SER A 133 -13.79 -10.29 -3.58
CA SER A 133 -15.26 -10.39 -3.66
C SER A 133 -15.80 -11.65 -2.98
N ALA A 134 -15.07 -12.78 -3.06
CA ALA A 134 -15.43 -14.05 -2.43
C ALA A 134 -14.90 -14.20 -0.98
N ARG A 135 -14.36 -13.14 -0.38
CA ARG A 135 -13.73 -13.15 0.96
C ARG A 135 -14.71 -13.55 2.07
N THR A 136 -14.17 -14.23 3.08
CA THR A 136 -14.89 -14.59 4.31
C THR A 136 -14.43 -13.82 5.55
N PHE A 137 -13.40 -12.97 5.41
CA PHE A 137 -12.84 -12.14 6.47
C PHE A 137 -13.35 -10.69 6.39
N ALA A 138 -13.30 -9.96 7.50
CA ALA A 138 -13.63 -8.55 7.54
C ALA A 138 -12.63 -7.74 6.70
N PHE A 139 -13.13 -6.83 5.86
CA PHE A 139 -12.29 -6.06 4.94
C PHE A 139 -12.63 -4.58 4.98
N TYR A 140 -11.71 -3.80 5.52
CA TYR A 140 -11.80 -2.36 5.67
C TYR A 140 -10.81 -1.66 4.78
N TYR A 141 -11.21 -0.47 4.31
CA TYR A 141 -10.36 0.35 3.47
C TYR A 141 -10.27 1.77 4.02
N LEU A 142 -9.06 2.24 4.28
CA LEU A 142 -8.79 3.63 4.66
C LEU A 142 -8.31 4.38 3.43
N CYS A 143 -8.91 5.52 3.13
CA CYS A 143 -8.45 6.40 2.07
C CYS A 143 -8.63 7.86 2.46
N GLY A 144 -7.68 8.70 2.08
CA GLY A 144 -7.82 10.13 2.28
C GLY A 144 -8.95 10.71 1.43
N GLU A 145 -9.62 11.75 1.95
CA GLU A 145 -10.67 12.49 1.28
C GLU A 145 -10.24 12.99 -0.12
N ARG A 146 -8.95 13.35 -0.26
CA ARG A 146 -8.34 13.89 -1.49
C ARG A 146 -7.80 12.81 -2.42
N ASP A 147 -7.86 11.53 -2.03
CA ASP A 147 -7.38 10.40 -2.83
C ASP A 147 -8.53 9.76 -3.62
N SER A 148 -8.98 10.44 -4.67
CA SER A 148 -10.12 10.02 -5.49
C SER A 148 -9.93 8.65 -6.12
N LYS A 149 -8.69 8.34 -6.56
CA LYS A 149 -8.34 7.05 -7.16
C LYS A 149 -8.60 5.89 -6.21
N PHE A 150 -8.11 5.97 -4.98
CA PHE A 150 -8.23 4.88 -4.03
C PHE A 150 -9.60 4.83 -3.36
N ARG A 151 -10.32 5.95 -3.30
CA ARG A 151 -11.75 5.94 -2.96
C ARG A 151 -12.58 5.17 -3.98
N ALA A 152 -12.33 5.38 -5.28
CA ALA A 152 -12.99 4.62 -6.35
C ALA A 152 -12.68 3.12 -6.27
N LEU A 153 -11.42 2.76 -6.00
CA LEU A 153 -11.03 1.36 -5.80
C LEU A 153 -11.68 0.72 -4.57
N ALA A 154 -11.82 1.45 -3.46
CA ALA A 154 -12.51 0.96 -2.27
C ALA A 154 -14.00 0.65 -2.57
N ALA A 155 -14.67 1.51 -3.33
CA ALA A 155 -16.04 1.29 -3.76
C ALA A 155 -16.15 0.09 -4.71
N GLU A 156 -15.23 -0.05 -5.67
CA GLU A 156 -15.18 -1.20 -6.59
C GLU A 156 -15.00 -2.54 -5.85
N LEU A 157 -14.25 -2.55 -4.75
CA LEU A 157 -14.01 -3.73 -3.93
C LEU A 157 -15.14 -4.03 -2.93
N ALA A 158 -16.19 -3.22 -2.89
CA ALA A 158 -17.24 -3.26 -1.87
C ALA A 158 -16.65 -3.38 -0.45
N ALA A 159 -15.59 -2.60 -0.19
CA ALA A 159 -14.95 -2.53 1.11
C ALA A 159 -15.71 -1.59 2.05
N ASP A 160 -15.67 -1.87 3.35
CA ASP A 160 -16.10 -0.89 4.36
C ASP A 160 -15.06 0.24 4.41
N CYS A 161 -15.43 1.38 3.82
CA CYS A 161 -14.49 2.46 3.53
C CYS A 161 -14.58 3.59 4.56
N HIS A 162 -13.50 3.80 5.30
CA HIS A 162 -13.31 4.93 6.20
C HIS A 162 -12.55 6.05 5.47
N VAL A 163 -13.24 7.15 5.20
CA VAL A 163 -12.63 8.33 4.55
C VAL A 163 -11.98 9.22 5.60
N ILE A 164 -10.67 9.44 5.44
CA ILE A 164 -9.88 10.27 6.36
C ILE A 164 -9.91 11.72 5.86
N PRO A 165 -10.52 12.64 6.61
CA PRO A 165 -10.67 14.02 6.17
C PRO A 165 -9.33 14.75 6.07
N ARG A 166 -9.23 15.67 5.12
CA ARG A 166 -8.07 16.53 4.86
C ARG A 166 -6.78 15.78 4.54
N ALA A 167 -6.87 14.51 4.12
CA ALA A 167 -5.75 13.66 3.77
C ALA A 167 -5.83 13.15 2.34
N GLY A 168 -4.70 12.83 1.75
CA GLY A 168 -4.55 12.12 0.49
C GLY A 168 -4.02 10.72 0.68
N HIS A 169 -3.07 10.29 -0.15
CA HIS A 169 -2.58 8.92 -0.15
C HIS A 169 -1.82 8.52 1.12
N ASN A 170 -1.17 9.46 1.79
CA ASN A 170 -0.45 9.23 3.05
C ASN A 170 -1.33 9.60 4.27
N ALA A 171 -2.56 9.08 4.34
CA ALA A 171 -3.53 9.50 5.32
C ALA A 171 -3.03 9.36 6.77
N HIS A 172 -2.27 8.30 7.08
CA HIS A 172 -1.66 8.09 8.40
C HIS A 172 -0.63 9.17 8.79
N ARG A 173 -0.06 9.89 7.81
CA ARG A 173 0.85 11.02 8.05
C ARG A 173 0.14 12.36 8.01
N GLU A 174 -0.83 12.51 7.10
CA GLU A 174 -1.54 13.77 6.89
C GLU A 174 -2.59 14.04 7.98
N ASN A 175 -3.22 12.98 8.51
CA ASN A 175 -4.18 13.08 9.62
C ASN A 175 -4.13 11.83 10.53
N PRO A 176 -3.05 11.65 11.31
CA PRO A 176 -2.85 10.47 12.14
C PRO A 176 -3.95 10.27 13.19
N ALA A 177 -4.50 11.36 13.75
CA ALA A 177 -5.55 11.26 14.76
C ALA A 177 -6.82 10.57 14.22
N CYS A 178 -7.25 10.91 13.01
CA CYS A 178 -8.40 10.28 12.38
C CYS A 178 -8.12 8.83 11.97
N VAL A 179 -6.89 8.50 11.52
CA VAL A 179 -6.50 7.13 11.22
C VAL A 179 -6.51 6.27 12.48
N ILE A 180 -5.95 6.79 13.59
CA ILE A 180 -5.98 6.10 14.89
C ILE A 180 -7.41 5.84 15.36
N ALA A 181 -8.29 6.85 15.28
CA ALA A 181 -9.70 6.70 15.66
C ALA A 181 -10.41 5.64 14.81
N SER A 182 -10.17 5.62 13.49
CA SER A 182 -10.72 4.61 12.58
C SER A 182 -10.20 3.21 12.92
N LEU A 183 -8.90 3.06 13.17
CA LEU A 183 -8.31 1.77 13.54
C LEU A 183 -8.85 1.29 14.90
N ALA A 184 -8.97 2.16 15.90
CA ALA A 184 -9.53 1.81 17.20
C ALA A 184 -10.97 1.31 17.07
N GLN A 185 -11.78 1.96 16.24
CA GLN A 185 -13.15 1.53 15.95
C GLN A 185 -13.21 0.16 15.26
N ILE A 186 -12.35 -0.07 14.25
CA ILE A 186 -12.31 -1.32 13.47
C ILE A 186 -11.82 -2.49 14.34
N LEU A 187 -10.73 -2.28 15.05
CA LEU A 187 -10.05 -3.31 15.84
C LEU A 187 -10.67 -3.51 17.21
N ARG A 188 -11.62 -2.65 17.61
CA ARG A 188 -12.36 -2.72 18.88
C ARG A 188 -11.46 -2.75 20.12
N PHE A 189 -10.48 -1.82 20.13
CA PHE A 189 -9.67 -1.57 21.32
C PHE A 189 -10.42 -0.67 22.31
#